data_3744c721e0afee2566155b4119d5c170
#
_entry.id   3744c721e0afee2566155b4119d5c170
#
_cell.length_a   1.000
_cell.length_b   1.000
_cell.length_c   1.000
_cell.angle_alpha   90.00
_cell.angle_beta   90.00
_cell.angle_gamma   90.00
#
_symmetry.space_group_name_H-M   'P 1'
#
loop_
_entity.id
_entity.type
_entity.pdbx_description
1 polymer ?
#
loop_
_entity_poly.entity_id
_entity_poly.type
_entity_poly.pdbx_seq_one_letter_code
_entity_poly.pdbx_strand_id
1 'polypeptide(L)'
;MENFVYYQSPSQNFFNKIWYKETYKLNIDDNNLLSHYCTVGYKQNLNPSLYFNTKWYKDTYNITEDINPLAHFCQNNHTHNLKPNEKCSYYIRNLSFNEWSIIPKNDFVPLDNECKRINLLLPALGLSAGPATIYLYANFLANKNYKVRIIFCFGNFTKEGIKELKQRHEMNNNIEYESLIDNDIKISYDDIFIASAWWTVYPLKFILGYLKFKKFFWFIQENELMLHCGDETYAKALSCYNMDYYSFINTSILFHDLKKVLYPFTDEKYCNDNCVCFEPAFNTKNLFYVNKLNRKNLNIIFYSRDYTIAKRNCNKLLINLITESYQNNIIDKNDKVYGFGQKKGIVNLPGGFSYEELGFLNLDEYYKLFRDADILISFQMAPHPSYPPLEMSFCNGLTIHTNFSNKTTETISKYTDKIIMCEPNILSLLDGMKKAVERIKINKIPDENPKLLHDDWNISFEMCFDLLLKSNML
;
A
#
# COMPACT_ATOMS: atom_id res chain seq x y z
N MET A 1 17.55 16.35 -31.96
CA MET A 1 16.77 16.90 -30.83
C MET A 1 15.36 16.29 -30.74
N GLU A 2 14.75 15.85 -31.79
CA GLU A 2 13.40 15.23 -31.77
C GLU A 2 13.32 13.89 -31.02
N ASN A 3 14.42 13.16 -30.89
CA ASN A 3 14.45 11.89 -30.15
C ASN A 3 14.44 12.03 -28.61
N PHE A 4 14.60 13.22 -28.07
CA PHE A 4 14.68 13.45 -26.62
C PHE A 4 13.30 13.62 -25.95
N VAL A 5 12.28 14.04 -26.67
CA VAL A 5 10.93 14.32 -26.13
C VAL A 5 10.19 13.02 -25.78
N TYR A 6 10.49 11.92 -26.45
CA TYR A 6 9.85 10.62 -26.22
C TYR A 6 10.33 9.90 -24.95
N TYR A 7 11.41 10.34 -24.33
CA TYR A 7 12.00 9.67 -23.16
C TYR A 7 11.44 10.10 -21.81
N GLN A 8 10.55 11.07 -21.76
CA GLN A 8 9.92 11.55 -20.51
C GLN A 8 8.58 10.86 -20.17
N SER A 9 8.12 9.97 -21.00
CA SER A 9 6.90 9.17 -20.85
C SER A 9 7.27 7.69 -20.62
N PRO A 10 6.47 6.69 -20.54
CA PRO A 10 6.65 5.36 -19.93
C PRO A 10 8.01 4.64 -20.05
N SER A 11 8.96 5.20 -20.78
CA SER A 11 10.34 4.71 -20.90
C SER A 11 11.23 4.87 -19.63
N GLN A 12 10.80 5.63 -18.63
CA GLN A 12 11.58 5.80 -17.39
C GLN A 12 11.84 4.46 -16.66
N ASN A 13 11.01 3.45 -16.92
CA ASN A 13 11.15 2.14 -16.33
C ASN A 13 12.25 1.29 -16.97
N PHE A 14 12.65 1.60 -18.20
CA PHE A 14 13.68 0.84 -18.94
C PHE A 14 15.07 1.49 -18.87
N PHE A 15 15.17 2.74 -18.44
CA PHE A 15 16.43 3.38 -18.13
C PHE A 15 16.51 3.74 -16.64
N ASN A 16 17.32 2.99 -15.90
CA ASN A 16 17.57 3.24 -14.49
C ASN A 16 18.95 3.90 -14.33
N LYS A 17 18.96 5.22 -14.14
CA LYS A 17 20.20 6.00 -14.06
C LYS A 17 21.12 5.59 -12.92
N ILE A 18 20.57 5.25 -11.76
CA ILE A 18 21.36 4.83 -10.59
C ILE A 18 22.02 3.49 -10.90
N TRP A 19 21.21 2.50 -11.31
CA TRP A 19 21.71 1.18 -11.69
C TRP A 19 22.75 1.26 -12.82
N TYR A 20 22.48 2.08 -13.85
CA TYR A 20 23.38 2.25 -14.98
C TYR A 20 24.74 2.83 -14.58
N LYS A 21 24.72 3.90 -13.74
CA LYS A 21 25.92 4.54 -13.22
C LYS A 21 26.76 3.58 -12.36
N GLU A 22 26.13 2.87 -11.44
CA GLU A 22 26.80 1.95 -10.50
C GLU A 22 27.32 0.70 -11.21
N THR A 23 26.51 0.11 -12.10
CA THR A 23 26.90 -1.13 -12.81
C THR A 23 28.13 -0.92 -13.69
N TYR A 24 28.21 0.21 -14.37
CA TYR A 24 29.33 0.50 -15.29
C TYR A 24 30.37 1.45 -14.69
N LYS A 25 30.23 1.81 -13.41
CA LYS A 25 31.15 2.70 -12.66
C LYS A 25 31.43 4.01 -13.42
N LEU A 26 30.39 4.62 -13.95
CA LEU A 26 30.50 5.81 -14.80
C LEU A 26 30.74 7.07 -13.94
N ASN A 27 31.77 7.83 -14.26
CA ASN A 27 32.02 9.12 -13.68
C ASN A 27 31.36 10.24 -14.55
N ILE A 28 30.02 10.22 -14.61
CA ILE A 28 29.19 11.10 -15.42
C ILE A 28 28.12 11.72 -14.53
N ASP A 29 27.79 13.00 -14.77
CA ASP A 29 26.69 13.66 -14.09
C ASP A 29 25.35 12.93 -14.37
N ASP A 30 24.51 12.84 -13.34
CA ASP A 30 23.24 12.08 -13.41
C ASP A 30 22.29 12.56 -14.49
N ASN A 31 22.37 13.84 -14.89
CA ASN A 31 21.56 14.40 -15.97
C ASN A 31 22.06 13.98 -17.38
N ASN A 32 23.29 13.53 -17.47
CA ASN A 32 23.92 13.15 -18.75
C ASN A 32 23.94 11.62 -18.98
N LEU A 33 23.51 10.81 -18.00
CA LEU A 33 23.57 9.34 -18.10
C LEU A 33 22.69 8.79 -19.23
N LEU A 34 21.47 9.30 -19.40
CA LEU A 34 20.62 8.90 -20.51
C LEU A 34 21.22 9.29 -21.86
N SER A 35 21.76 10.51 -21.96
CA SER A 35 22.45 10.96 -23.17
C SER A 35 23.65 10.06 -23.49
N HIS A 36 24.43 9.71 -22.48
CA HIS A 36 25.54 8.77 -22.63
C HIS A 36 25.08 7.41 -23.16
N TYR A 37 24.00 6.84 -22.59
CA TYR A 37 23.45 5.61 -23.14
C TYR A 37 23.01 5.75 -24.58
N CYS A 38 22.30 6.83 -24.92
CA CYS A 38 21.75 7.08 -26.27
C CYS A 38 22.81 7.40 -27.32
N THR A 39 24.04 7.77 -26.95
CA THR A 39 25.10 8.12 -27.90
C THR A 39 26.24 7.11 -27.93
N VAL A 40 26.59 6.55 -26.79
CA VAL A 40 27.76 5.68 -26.57
C VAL A 40 27.35 4.30 -26.06
N GLY A 41 26.56 4.27 -25.00
CA GLY A 41 26.33 3.04 -24.23
C GLY A 41 25.69 1.92 -25.05
N TYR A 42 24.65 2.21 -25.85
CA TYR A 42 24.03 1.17 -26.67
C TYR A 42 24.95 0.60 -27.77
N LYS A 43 25.88 1.40 -28.29
CA LYS A 43 26.88 0.94 -29.27
C LYS A 43 27.87 -0.03 -28.63
N GLN A 44 28.16 0.16 -27.34
CA GLN A 44 29.00 -0.72 -26.52
C GLN A 44 28.20 -1.89 -25.91
N ASN A 45 26.95 -2.08 -26.30
CA ASN A 45 26.05 -3.08 -25.74
C ASN A 45 25.84 -2.97 -24.23
N LEU A 46 25.99 -1.78 -23.64
CA LEU A 46 25.63 -1.55 -22.24
C LEU A 46 24.11 -1.63 -22.10
N ASN A 47 23.63 -2.24 -21.03
CA ASN A 47 22.21 -2.30 -20.73
C ASN A 47 21.77 -1.02 -20.03
N PRO A 48 20.61 -0.44 -20.38
CA PRO A 48 20.11 0.78 -19.74
C PRO A 48 19.51 0.54 -18.35
N SER A 49 19.19 -0.72 -18.05
CA SER A 49 18.69 -1.21 -16.76
C SER A 49 18.82 -2.72 -16.67
N LEU A 50 18.49 -3.28 -15.53
CA LEU A 50 18.37 -4.73 -15.33
C LEU A 50 17.32 -5.37 -16.27
N TYR A 51 16.36 -4.57 -16.73
CA TYR A 51 15.19 -5.03 -17.47
C TYR A 51 15.33 -4.98 -18.99
N PHE A 52 16.41 -4.43 -19.53
CA PHE A 52 16.64 -4.33 -20.96
C PHE A 52 18.02 -4.87 -21.34
N ASN A 53 18.05 -5.91 -22.14
CA ASN A 53 19.31 -6.47 -22.65
C ASN A 53 19.59 -5.94 -24.07
N THR A 54 20.47 -4.96 -24.15
CA THR A 54 20.81 -4.25 -25.37
C THR A 54 21.32 -5.18 -26.47
N LYS A 55 22.25 -6.07 -26.12
CA LYS A 55 22.84 -7.03 -27.08
C LYS A 55 21.79 -8.01 -27.56
N TRP A 56 21.10 -8.69 -26.64
CA TRP A 56 20.07 -9.66 -26.99
C TRP A 56 18.97 -9.04 -27.87
N TYR A 57 18.57 -7.81 -27.59
CA TYR A 57 17.54 -7.11 -28.34
C TYR A 57 18.01 -6.83 -29.77
N LYS A 58 19.25 -6.36 -29.96
CA LYS A 58 19.84 -6.14 -31.29
C LYS A 58 19.88 -7.43 -32.11
N ASP A 59 20.37 -8.51 -31.48
CA ASP A 59 20.51 -9.82 -32.14
C ASP A 59 19.15 -10.43 -32.49
N THR A 60 18.15 -10.30 -31.60
CA THR A 60 16.82 -10.91 -31.79
C THR A 60 15.99 -10.21 -32.86
N TYR A 61 16.09 -8.89 -32.94
CA TYR A 61 15.27 -8.08 -33.87
C TYR A 61 16.06 -7.49 -35.03
N ASN A 62 17.29 -7.94 -35.25
CA ASN A 62 18.20 -7.49 -36.33
C ASN A 62 18.33 -5.96 -36.38
N ILE A 63 18.51 -5.33 -35.19
CA ILE A 63 18.67 -3.88 -35.08
C ILE A 63 20.08 -3.49 -35.49
N THR A 64 20.19 -2.62 -36.49
CA THR A 64 21.47 -2.12 -37.01
C THR A 64 22.16 -1.20 -35.98
N GLU A 65 23.47 -1.01 -36.13
CA GLU A 65 24.29 -0.27 -35.14
C GLU A 65 23.97 1.23 -35.05
N ASP A 66 23.31 1.79 -36.02
CA ASP A 66 22.86 3.19 -36.09
C ASP A 66 21.53 3.42 -35.34
N ILE A 67 20.78 2.35 -35.03
CA ILE A 67 19.50 2.43 -34.36
C ILE A 67 19.70 2.14 -32.86
N ASN A 68 19.23 3.06 -32.01
CA ASN A 68 19.21 2.84 -30.55
C ASN A 68 18.15 1.79 -30.19
N PRO A 69 18.55 0.61 -29.61
CA PRO A 69 17.63 -0.48 -29.33
C PRO A 69 16.53 -0.13 -28.35
N LEU A 70 16.83 0.68 -27.35
CA LEU A 70 15.84 1.13 -26.37
C LEU A 70 14.81 2.07 -27.00
N ALA A 71 15.26 2.99 -27.87
CA ALA A 71 14.36 3.87 -28.59
C ALA A 71 13.45 3.08 -29.57
N HIS A 72 14.04 2.13 -30.31
CA HIS A 72 13.28 1.23 -31.20
C HIS A 72 12.23 0.44 -30.41
N PHE A 73 12.60 -0.12 -29.24
CA PHE A 73 11.67 -0.83 -28.39
C PHE A 73 10.54 0.09 -27.90
N CYS A 74 10.84 1.27 -27.38
CA CYS A 74 9.83 2.21 -26.88
C CYS A 74 8.85 2.66 -27.96
N GLN A 75 9.30 2.79 -29.19
CA GLN A 75 8.45 3.20 -30.33
C GLN A 75 7.57 2.07 -30.87
N ASN A 76 8.06 0.83 -30.85
CA ASN A 76 7.46 -0.26 -31.64
C ASN A 76 6.88 -1.40 -30.79
N ASN A 77 7.14 -1.44 -29.47
CA ASN A 77 6.71 -2.56 -28.61
C ASN A 77 5.19 -2.74 -28.56
N HIS A 78 4.42 -1.63 -28.65
CA HIS A 78 2.96 -1.65 -28.61
C HIS A 78 2.31 -2.30 -29.82
N THR A 79 2.96 -2.19 -30.96
CA THR A 79 2.44 -2.67 -32.27
C THR A 79 2.99 -4.05 -32.63
N HIS A 80 4.21 -4.38 -32.21
CA HIS A 80 4.95 -5.56 -32.71
C HIS A 80 5.27 -6.60 -31.66
N ASN A 81 4.74 -6.48 -30.46
CA ASN A 81 4.96 -7.46 -29.37
C ASN A 81 6.45 -7.73 -29.06
N LEU A 82 7.28 -6.69 -29.07
CA LEU A 82 8.72 -6.81 -28.86
C LEU A 82 9.02 -7.07 -27.38
N LYS A 83 10.05 -7.88 -27.09
CA LYS A 83 10.54 -8.18 -25.75
C LYS A 83 11.85 -7.40 -25.50
N PRO A 84 12.09 -6.86 -24.30
CA PRO A 84 13.31 -6.11 -24.00
C PRO A 84 14.50 -6.98 -23.63
N ASN A 85 14.29 -8.26 -23.28
CA ASN A 85 15.34 -9.23 -23.00
C ASN A 85 14.83 -10.68 -23.15
N GLU A 86 15.73 -11.66 -23.09
CA GLU A 86 15.43 -13.08 -23.27
C GLU A 86 14.52 -13.67 -22.20
N LYS A 87 14.61 -13.15 -20.97
CA LYS A 87 13.82 -13.60 -19.82
C LYS A 87 12.48 -12.89 -19.73
N CYS A 88 12.32 -11.83 -20.47
CA CYS A 88 11.13 -11.03 -20.43
C CYS A 88 10.07 -11.66 -21.29
N SER A 89 9.19 -12.34 -20.66
CA SER A 89 7.84 -12.42 -21.12
C SER A 89 7.21 -11.03 -21.07
N TYR A 90 6.08 -10.81 -21.64
CA TYR A 90 5.28 -9.58 -21.80
C TYR A 90 5.22 -8.59 -20.63
N TYR A 91 5.95 -8.84 -19.58
CA TYR A 91 5.87 -8.30 -18.25
C TYR A 91 6.28 -6.87 -18.11
N ILE A 92 7.39 -6.49 -18.72
CA ILE A 92 8.01 -5.18 -18.53
C ILE A 92 7.22 -4.09 -19.29
N ARG A 93 6.27 -4.46 -20.13
CA ARG A 93 5.37 -3.50 -20.74
C ARG A 93 4.51 -2.74 -19.77
N ASN A 94 4.30 -3.30 -18.59
CA ASN A 94 3.20 -2.95 -17.72
C ASN A 94 3.64 -2.50 -16.34
N LEU A 95 4.84 -1.97 -16.21
CA LEU A 95 5.25 -1.23 -15.02
C LEU A 95 4.51 0.12 -14.87
N SER A 96 3.68 0.53 -15.83
CA SER A 96 2.68 1.55 -15.59
C SER A 96 1.46 0.92 -14.92
N PHE A 97 0.97 1.49 -13.84
CA PHE A 97 -0.24 1.09 -13.11
C PHE A 97 -1.47 0.87 -14.02
N ASN A 98 -1.43 1.33 -15.24
CA ASN A 98 -2.54 1.32 -16.20
C ASN A 98 -2.61 0.07 -17.08
N GLU A 99 -1.60 -0.79 -17.09
CA GLU A 99 -1.53 -1.92 -18.02
C GLU A 99 -1.32 -3.28 -17.34
N TRP A 100 -1.87 -3.47 -16.17
CA TRP A 100 -1.82 -4.70 -15.36
C TRP A 100 -2.50 -5.91 -16.02
N SER A 101 -2.69 -5.87 -17.32
CA SER A 101 -3.56 -6.80 -18.03
C SER A 101 -2.94 -8.14 -18.36
N ILE A 102 -1.62 -8.29 -18.27
CA ILE A 102 -0.98 -9.53 -18.73
C ILE A 102 0.17 -9.90 -17.81
N ILE A 103 -0.08 -10.84 -16.93
CA ILE A 103 0.99 -11.61 -16.31
C ILE A 103 1.24 -12.81 -17.22
N PRO A 104 2.48 -13.01 -17.68
CA PRO A 104 2.78 -14.13 -18.54
C PRO A 104 2.63 -15.45 -17.82
N LYS A 105 2.16 -16.44 -18.58
CA LYS A 105 2.03 -17.83 -18.12
C LYS A 105 3.32 -18.47 -17.60
N ASN A 106 4.47 -17.85 -17.85
CA ASN A 106 5.77 -18.46 -17.65
C ASN A 106 6.43 -18.08 -16.33
N ASP A 107 5.82 -17.20 -15.52
CA ASP A 107 6.40 -16.76 -14.26
C ASP A 107 6.04 -17.71 -13.10
N PHE A 108 4.98 -18.49 -13.26
CA PHE A 108 4.64 -19.60 -12.39
C PHE A 108 4.84 -20.90 -13.12
N VAL A 109 5.83 -21.69 -12.72
CA VAL A 109 6.18 -22.97 -13.33
C VAL A 109 5.68 -24.10 -12.46
N PRO A 110 4.82 -25.01 -12.98
CA PRO A 110 4.38 -26.19 -12.25
C PRO A 110 5.55 -27.08 -11.79
N LEU A 111 5.49 -27.54 -10.56
CA LEU A 111 6.38 -28.55 -9.99
C LEU A 111 5.64 -29.86 -9.85
N ASP A 112 6.32 -30.97 -10.14
CA ASP A 112 5.79 -32.33 -9.92
C ASP A 112 5.87 -32.79 -8.46
N ASN A 113 6.32 -31.94 -7.53
CA ASN A 113 6.55 -32.31 -6.13
C ASN A 113 5.41 -31.86 -5.21
N GLU A 114 5.05 -32.73 -4.27
CA GLU A 114 4.03 -32.56 -3.22
C GLU A 114 4.45 -31.53 -2.13
N CYS A 115 4.95 -30.38 -2.49
CA CYS A 115 5.28 -29.35 -1.53
C CYS A 115 4.11 -28.38 -1.41
N LYS A 116 3.20 -28.64 -0.48
CA LYS A 116 2.08 -27.76 -0.18
C LYS A 116 2.55 -26.53 0.58
N ARG A 117 2.27 -25.35 0.03
CA ARG A 117 2.62 -24.06 0.63
C ARG A 117 1.41 -23.13 0.65
N ILE A 118 1.43 -22.20 1.59
CA ILE A 118 0.53 -21.04 1.59
C ILE A 118 1.32 -19.85 1.06
N ASN A 119 0.92 -19.35 -0.10
CA ASN A 119 1.58 -18.29 -0.82
C ASN A 119 0.80 -16.98 -0.64
N LEU A 120 1.40 -15.98 -0.01
CA LEU A 120 0.80 -14.66 0.14
C LEU A 120 1.37 -13.72 -0.93
N LEU A 121 0.49 -13.17 -1.75
CA LEU A 121 0.86 -12.28 -2.84
C LEU A 121 0.78 -10.82 -2.40
N LEU A 122 1.89 -10.10 -2.49
CA LEU A 122 1.94 -8.65 -2.27
C LEU A 122 2.40 -7.92 -3.54
N PRO A 123 2.02 -6.65 -3.73
CA PRO A 123 2.49 -5.89 -4.88
C PRO A 123 4.02 -5.72 -4.89
N ALA A 124 4.57 -5.24 -3.80
CA ALA A 124 5.99 -4.98 -3.59
C ALA A 124 6.29 -4.99 -2.08
N LEU A 125 7.57 -4.95 -1.73
CA LEU A 125 8.00 -4.75 -0.35
C LEU A 125 7.56 -3.36 0.11
N GLY A 126 6.68 -3.31 1.10
CA GLY A 126 6.16 -2.09 1.71
C GLY A 126 6.12 -2.22 3.22
N LEU A 127 6.41 -1.12 3.93
CA LEU A 127 6.44 -1.10 5.41
C LEU A 127 5.24 -0.36 6.01
N SER A 128 4.24 -0.02 5.18
CA SER A 128 3.00 0.62 5.65
C SER A 128 2.01 -0.40 6.23
N ALA A 129 0.95 0.11 6.89
CA ALA A 129 -0.01 -0.71 7.63
C ALA A 129 -0.67 -1.85 6.82
N GLY A 130 -1.05 -1.59 5.56
CA GLY A 130 -1.66 -2.62 4.71
C GLY A 130 -0.77 -3.85 4.49
N PRO A 131 0.46 -3.70 3.94
CA PRO A 131 1.41 -4.79 3.86
C PRO A 131 1.76 -5.42 5.22
N ALA A 132 1.88 -4.61 6.29
CA ALA A 132 2.18 -5.11 7.64
C ALA A 132 1.15 -6.15 8.11
N THR A 133 -0.14 -5.93 7.87
CA THR A 133 -1.20 -6.90 8.21
C THR A 133 -0.96 -8.25 7.52
N ILE A 134 -0.53 -8.25 6.25
CA ILE A 134 -0.25 -9.47 5.49
C ILE A 134 1.00 -10.18 6.03
N TYR A 135 2.05 -9.43 6.38
CA TYR A 135 3.26 -10.01 7.00
C TYR A 135 2.95 -10.66 8.34
N LEU A 136 2.15 -10.00 9.17
CA LEU A 136 1.74 -10.53 10.47
C LEU A 136 0.89 -11.80 10.30
N TYR A 137 0.01 -11.86 9.30
CA TYR A 137 -0.74 -13.09 9.00
C TYR A 137 0.17 -14.22 8.48
N ALA A 138 1.15 -13.90 7.64
CA ALA A 138 2.16 -14.86 7.21
C ALA A 138 2.94 -15.41 8.42
N ASN A 139 3.30 -14.55 9.36
CA ASN A 139 3.98 -14.93 10.59
C ASN A 139 3.11 -15.82 11.48
N PHE A 140 1.84 -15.48 11.64
CA PHE A 140 0.84 -16.28 12.35
C PHE A 140 0.74 -17.71 11.78
N LEU A 141 0.66 -17.86 10.44
CA LEU A 141 0.60 -19.17 9.79
C LEU A 141 1.92 -19.95 9.95
N ALA A 142 3.06 -19.29 9.81
CA ALA A 142 4.36 -19.92 9.98
C ALA A 142 4.59 -20.41 11.43
N ASN A 143 4.10 -19.66 12.41
CA ASN A 143 4.14 -20.04 13.83
C ASN A 143 3.19 -21.22 14.14
N LYS A 144 2.18 -21.45 13.31
CA LYS A 144 1.35 -22.68 13.34
C LYS A 144 1.97 -23.84 12.51
N ASN A 145 3.24 -23.72 12.13
CA ASN A 145 4.03 -24.72 11.38
C ASN A 145 3.58 -24.97 9.94
N TYR A 146 2.88 -24.03 9.31
CA TYR A 146 2.63 -24.10 7.87
C TYR A 146 3.85 -23.61 7.08
N LYS A 147 4.06 -24.18 5.90
CA LYS A 147 5.05 -23.67 4.94
C LYS A 147 4.48 -22.43 4.28
N VAL A 148 5.09 -21.29 4.57
CA VAL A 148 4.62 -19.97 4.11
C VAL A 148 5.62 -19.35 3.17
N ARG A 149 5.14 -18.80 2.07
CA ARG A 149 5.92 -18.02 1.12
C ARG A 149 5.26 -16.69 0.82
N ILE A 150 6.03 -15.63 0.87
CA ILE A 150 5.62 -14.28 0.45
C ILE A 150 6.17 -14.03 -0.95
N ILE A 151 5.29 -13.65 -1.88
CA ILE A 151 5.63 -13.42 -3.27
C ILE A 151 5.33 -11.96 -3.61
N PHE A 152 6.36 -11.19 -3.98
CA PHE A 152 6.23 -9.83 -4.47
C PHE A 152 5.98 -9.86 -5.98
N CYS A 153 4.79 -9.39 -6.40
CA CYS A 153 4.34 -9.54 -7.79
C CYS A 153 4.94 -8.50 -8.74
N PHE A 154 5.24 -7.28 -8.25
CA PHE A 154 5.55 -6.11 -9.09
C PHE A 154 6.72 -5.27 -8.59
N GLY A 155 7.43 -5.75 -7.61
CA GLY A 155 8.60 -5.07 -7.06
C GLY A 155 9.67 -6.06 -6.65
N ASN A 156 10.90 -5.65 -6.85
CA ASN A 156 12.06 -6.37 -6.31
C ASN A 156 12.23 -6.02 -4.84
N PHE A 157 12.94 -6.84 -4.15
CA PHE A 157 13.37 -6.58 -2.79
C PHE A 157 14.90 -6.73 -2.67
N THR A 158 15.48 -6.00 -1.73
CA THR A 158 16.89 -6.15 -1.36
C THR A 158 17.00 -7.05 -0.14
N LYS A 159 18.18 -7.63 0.08
CA LYS A 159 18.48 -8.41 1.29
C LYS A 159 18.30 -7.55 2.55
N GLU A 160 18.70 -6.29 2.47
CA GLU A 160 18.57 -5.30 3.53
C GLU A 160 17.09 -5.01 3.84
N GLY A 161 16.26 -4.85 2.80
CA GLY A 161 14.81 -4.63 2.95
C GLY A 161 14.11 -5.83 3.62
N ILE A 162 14.47 -7.06 3.26
CA ILE A 162 13.96 -8.27 3.96
C ILE A 162 14.47 -8.33 5.39
N LYS A 163 15.73 -7.96 5.64
CA LYS A 163 16.27 -7.90 7.01
C LYS A 163 15.51 -6.90 7.87
N GLU A 164 15.24 -5.71 7.34
CA GLU A 164 14.44 -4.68 8.02
C GLU A 164 13.02 -5.18 8.30
N LEU A 165 12.35 -5.78 7.30
CA LEU A 165 11.03 -6.40 7.46
C LEU A 165 11.02 -7.43 8.59
N LYS A 166 12.01 -8.34 8.59
CA LYS A 166 12.12 -9.39 9.60
C LYS A 166 12.32 -8.84 11.02
N GLN A 167 13.14 -7.81 11.17
CA GLN A 167 13.35 -7.15 12.45
C GLN A 167 12.10 -6.38 12.92
N ARG A 168 11.48 -5.64 11.99
CA ARG A 168 10.33 -4.78 12.29
C ARG A 168 9.11 -5.56 12.78
N HIS A 169 8.88 -6.76 12.25
CA HIS A 169 7.69 -7.57 12.52
C HIS A 169 8.00 -8.91 13.21
N GLU A 170 9.24 -9.09 13.69
CA GLU A 170 9.70 -10.32 14.35
C GLU A 170 9.33 -11.59 13.56
N MET A 171 9.63 -11.55 12.25
CA MET A 171 9.18 -12.59 11.32
C MET A 171 9.84 -13.93 11.56
N ASN A 172 9.05 -14.99 11.48
CA ASN A 172 9.54 -16.37 11.53
C ASN A 172 10.57 -16.63 10.41
N ASN A 173 11.69 -17.25 10.76
CA ASN A 173 12.80 -17.47 9.84
C ASN A 173 12.48 -18.47 8.71
N ASN A 174 11.45 -19.31 8.89
CA ASN A 174 11.01 -20.32 7.91
C ASN A 174 10.15 -19.74 6.78
N ILE A 175 9.83 -18.44 6.80
CA ILE A 175 9.10 -17.80 5.72
C ILE A 175 10.02 -17.58 4.53
N GLU A 176 9.61 -18.10 3.37
CA GLU A 176 10.28 -17.89 2.08
C GLU A 176 9.85 -16.56 1.47
N TYR A 177 10.76 -15.89 0.74
CA TYR A 177 10.52 -14.64 0.03
C TYR A 177 10.95 -14.76 -1.41
N GLU A 178 10.04 -14.46 -2.34
CA GLU A 178 10.26 -14.57 -3.78
C GLU A 178 9.77 -13.30 -4.50
N SER A 179 10.33 -13.04 -5.68
CA SER A 179 9.89 -11.97 -6.56
C SER A 179 9.56 -12.54 -7.94
N LEU A 180 8.35 -12.25 -8.44
CA LEU A 180 7.95 -12.62 -9.81
C LEU A 180 8.72 -11.87 -10.90
N ILE A 181 9.37 -10.74 -10.54
CA ILE A 181 10.18 -9.98 -11.50
C ILE A 181 11.55 -10.64 -11.70
N ASP A 182 12.12 -11.22 -10.64
CA ASP A 182 13.48 -11.72 -10.66
C ASP A 182 13.58 -13.20 -11.09
N ASN A 183 12.55 -14.01 -10.82
CA ASN A 183 12.61 -15.45 -10.98
C ASN A 183 11.30 -16.05 -11.47
N ASP A 184 11.39 -17.16 -12.20
CA ASP A 184 10.28 -18.07 -12.39
C ASP A 184 9.93 -18.72 -11.05
N ILE A 185 8.72 -18.54 -10.58
CA ILE A 185 8.27 -19.10 -9.32
C ILE A 185 7.66 -20.47 -9.53
N LYS A 186 8.28 -21.46 -8.94
CA LYS A 186 7.78 -22.83 -8.97
C LYS A 186 6.58 -22.99 -8.04
N ILE A 187 5.48 -23.54 -8.55
CA ILE A 187 4.25 -23.81 -7.82
C ILE A 187 3.94 -25.32 -7.80
N SER A 188 3.38 -25.79 -6.70
CA SER A 188 2.88 -27.13 -6.56
C SER A 188 1.38 -27.21 -6.81
N TYR A 189 0.90 -28.38 -7.23
CA TYR A 189 -0.52 -28.63 -7.46
C TYR A 189 -1.40 -28.33 -6.23
N ASP A 190 -0.88 -28.60 -5.02
CA ASP A 190 -1.56 -28.40 -3.74
C ASP A 190 -1.28 -27.01 -3.12
N ASP A 191 -0.55 -26.12 -3.77
CA ASP A 191 -0.28 -24.76 -3.27
C ASP A 191 -1.59 -23.96 -3.09
N ILE A 192 -1.65 -23.19 -2.00
CA ILE A 192 -2.76 -22.30 -1.67
C ILE A 192 -2.30 -20.86 -1.87
N PHE A 193 -3.17 -20.00 -2.39
CA PHE A 193 -2.84 -18.61 -2.66
C PHE A 193 -3.75 -17.65 -1.90
N ILE A 194 -3.15 -16.60 -1.35
CA ILE A 194 -3.81 -15.50 -0.66
C ILE A 194 -3.38 -14.19 -1.33
N ALA A 195 -4.30 -13.55 -2.04
CA ALA A 195 -4.07 -12.23 -2.64
C ALA A 195 -4.24 -11.11 -1.60
N SER A 196 -3.57 -9.97 -1.76
CA SER A 196 -3.66 -8.83 -0.85
C SER A 196 -4.21 -7.55 -1.48
N ALA A 197 -4.37 -7.56 -2.81
CA ALA A 197 -4.94 -6.44 -3.57
C ALA A 197 -5.44 -6.96 -4.92
N TRP A 198 -6.38 -6.24 -5.57
CA TRP A 198 -6.96 -6.68 -6.85
C TRP A 198 -5.90 -6.98 -7.92
N TRP A 199 -4.84 -6.21 -7.95
CA TRP A 199 -3.73 -6.44 -8.90
C TRP A 199 -2.89 -7.67 -8.54
N THR A 200 -2.90 -8.16 -7.32
CA THR A 200 -2.31 -9.46 -6.97
C THR A 200 -3.24 -10.64 -7.27
N VAL A 201 -4.54 -10.38 -7.45
CA VAL A 201 -5.51 -11.37 -7.94
C VAL A 201 -5.32 -11.67 -9.42
N TYR A 202 -4.88 -10.69 -10.21
CA TYR A 202 -4.70 -10.86 -11.65
C TYR A 202 -3.77 -12.02 -12.03
N PRO A 203 -2.59 -12.19 -11.39
CA PRO A 203 -1.73 -13.35 -11.64
C PRO A 203 -2.43 -14.68 -11.44
N LEU A 204 -3.33 -14.75 -10.45
CA LEU A 204 -4.02 -15.99 -10.12
C LEU A 204 -4.92 -16.50 -11.23
N LYS A 205 -5.48 -15.61 -12.06
CA LYS A 205 -6.31 -16.00 -13.22
C LYS A 205 -5.61 -17.02 -14.11
N PHE A 206 -4.30 -16.92 -14.25
CA PHE A 206 -3.52 -17.76 -15.14
C PHE A 206 -3.06 -19.07 -14.51
N ILE A 207 -2.93 -19.11 -13.19
CA ILE A 207 -2.39 -20.28 -12.48
C ILE A 207 -3.44 -21.15 -11.83
N LEU A 208 -4.63 -20.63 -11.52
CA LEU A 208 -5.70 -21.41 -10.88
C LEU A 208 -6.03 -22.69 -11.67
N GLY A 209 -5.91 -22.64 -13.00
CA GLY A 209 -6.09 -23.81 -13.87
C GLY A 209 -5.16 -24.99 -13.55
N TYR A 210 -3.98 -24.75 -13.01
CA TYR A 210 -2.97 -25.76 -12.67
C TYR A 210 -3.05 -26.25 -11.23
N LEU A 211 -3.81 -25.57 -10.37
CA LEU A 211 -3.92 -25.91 -8.95
C LEU A 211 -5.05 -26.92 -8.72
N LYS A 212 -4.95 -27.69 -7.63
CA LYS A 212 -6.01 -28.59 -7.15
C LYS A 212 -7.28 -27.81 -6.86
N PHE A 213 -7.15 -26.72 -6.14
CA PHE A 213 -8.26 -25.83 -5.80
C PHE A 213 -8.31 -24.65 -6.77
N LYS A 214 -9.47 -24.48 -7.44
CA LYS A 214 -9.70 -23.40 -8.41
C LYS A 214 -10.10 -22.09 -7.74
N LYS A 215 -9.98 -22.01 -6.43
CA LYS A 215 -10.39 -20.93 -5.56
C LYS A 215 -9.18 -20.46 -4.74
N PHE A 216 -9.15 -19.20 -4.38
CA PHE A 216 -8.07 -18.57 -3.61
C PHE A 216 -8.64 -17.78 -2.44
N PHE A 217 -7.79 -17.23 -1.58
CA PHE A 217 -8.19 -16.30 -0.53
C PHE A 217 -7.78 -14.88 -0.91
N TRP A 218 -8.57 -13.90 -0.47
CA TRP A 218 -8.29 -12.50 -0.70
C TRP A 218 -8.38 -11.69 0.61
N PHE A 219 -7.28 -11.07 1.01
CA PHE A 219 -7.25 -10.08 2.06
C PHE A 219 -7.76 -8.75 1.51
N ILE A 220 -8.95 -8.33 1.90
CA ILE A 220 -9.59 -7.10 1.45
C ILE A 220 -9.48 -6.07 2.58
N GLN A 221 -8.66 -5.06 2.37
CA GLN A 221 -8.39 -4.00 3.34
C GLN A 221 -8.97 -2.65 2.94
N GLU A 222 -9.63 -2.59 1.78
CA GLU A 222 -10.28 -1.40 1.26
C GLU A 222 -11.33 -1.81 0.20
N ASN A 223 -12.29 -0.94 -0.08
CA ASN A 223 -13.03 -1.02 -1.34
C ASN A 223 -12.09 -0.54 -2.45
N GLU A 224 -11.36 -1.47 -3.05
CA GLU A 224 -10.27 -1.15 -3.96
C GLU A 224 -10.74 -0.50 -5.27
N LEU A 225 -12.02 -0.63 -5.62
CA LEU A 225 -12.60 0.08 -6.77
C LEU A 225 -12.56 1.60 -6.58
N MET A 226 -12.61 2.07 -5.33
CA MET A 226 -12.53 3.49 -5.01
C MET A 226 -11.13 4.10 -5.17
N LEU A 227 -10.12 3.28 -5.42
CA LEU A 227 -8.78 3.76 -5.76
C LEU A 227 -8.69 4.30 -7.18
N HIS A 228 -9.70 4.01 -8.01
CA HIS A 228 -9.72 4.31 -9.43
C HIS A 228 -10.91 5.19 -9.81
N CYS A 229 -10.73 6.05 -10.79
CA CYS A 229 -11.85 6.70 -11.47
C CYS A 229 -12.55 5.64 -12.34
N GLY A 230 -13.77 5.89 -12.83
CA GLY A 230 -14.49 4.96 -13.71
C GLY A 230 -13.82 4.79 -15.08
N ASP A 231 -12.65 4.19 -15.11
CA ASP A 231 -11.76 3.97 -16.25
C ASP A 231 -11.50 2.47 -16.49
N GLU A 232 -10.60 2.16 -17.41
CA GLU A 232 -10.19 0.77 -17.71
C GLU A 232 -9.60 0.05 -16.48
N THR A 233 -8.89 0.76 -15.63
CA THR A 233 -8.31 0.20 -14.41
C THR A 233 -9.41 -0.21 -13.41
N TYR A 234 -10.45 0.62 -13.29
CA TYR A 234 -11.65 0.28 -12.53
C TYR A 234 -12.31 -1.01 -13.06
N ALA A 235 -12.47 -1.11 -14.39
CA ALA A 235 -13.08 -2.30 -15.00
C ALA A 235 -12.25 -3.57 -14.76
N LYS A 236 -10.91 -3.47 -14.80
CA LYS A 236 -9.99 -4.56 -14.47
C LYS A 236 -10.12 -4.97 -12.99
N ALA A 237 -10.11 -4.01 -12.08
CA ALA A 237 -10.32 -4.26 -10.66
C ALA A 237 -11.66 -4.93 -10.40
N LEU A 238 -12.75 -4.43 -11.00
CA LEU A 238 -14.08 -5.00 -10.88
C LEU A 238 -14.13 -6.46 -11.38
N SER A 239 -13.41 -6.78 -12.45
CA SER A 239 -13.35 -8.15 -12.98
C SER A 239 -12.73 -9.16 -11.99
N CYS A 240 -11.92 -8.72 -11.03
CA CYS A 240 -11.36 -9.57 -10.01
C CYS A 240 -12.41 -9.98 -8.97
N TYR A 241 -13.36 -9.11 -8.66
CA TYR A 241 -14.46 -9.41 -7.74
C TYR A 241 -15.46 -10.45 -8.28
N ASN A 242 -15.43 -10.72 -9.59
CA ASN A 242 -16.25 -11.77 -10.22
C ASN A 242 -15.57 -13.15 -10.24
N MET A 243 -14.40 -13.30 -9.64
CA MET A 243 -13.73 -14.60 -9.50
C MET A 243 -14.28 -15.37 -8.29
N ASP A 244 -13.92 -16.64 -8.18
CA ASP A 244 -14.30 -17.46 -7.03
C ASP A 244 -13.20 -17.43 -5.96
N TYR A 245 -13.51 -16.87 -4.79
CA TYR A 245 -12.55 -16.68 -3.70
C TYR A 245 -13.22 -16.69 -2.32
N TYR A 246 -12.41 -16.92 -1.29
CA TYR A 246 -12.74 -16.65 0.10
C TYR A 246 -12.19 -15.27 0.51
N SER A 247 -12.87 -14.55 1.39
CA SER A 247 -12.48 -13.19 1.77
C SER A 247 -12.14 -13.09 3.26
N PHE A 248 -11.00 -12.47 3.55
CA PHE A 248 -10.63 -11.95 4.87
C PHE A 248 -10.77 -10.43 4.84
N ILE A 249 -11.80 -9.89 5.47
CA ILE A 249 -12.16 -8.48 5.34
C ILE A 249 -11.77 -7.73 6.61
N ASN A 250 -10.92 -6.75 6.47
CA ASN A 250 -10.49 -5.84 7.53
C ASN A 250 -11.17 -4.49 7.29
N THR A 251 -12.17 -4.12 7.95
CA THR A 251 -12.82 -4.27 9.22
C THR A 251 -14.33 -4.52 9.06
N SER A 252 -15.09 -4.58 10.15
CA SER A 252 -16.56 -4.71 10.08
C SER A 252 -17.22 -3.52 9.35
N ILE A 253 -16.70 -2.31 9.50
CA ILE A 253 -17.20 -1.13 8.79
C ILE A 253 -17.03 -1.30 7.28
N LEU A 254 -15.86 -1.74 6.83
CA LEU A 254 -15.62 -2.04 5.42
C LEU A 254 -16.55 -3.17 4.92
N PHE A 255 -16.68 -4.23 5.69
CA PHE A 255 -17.53 -5.36 5.28
C PHE A 255 -19.00 -4.94 5.11
N HIS A 256 -19.54 -4.13 6.02
CA HIS A 256 -20.90 -3.60 5.88
C HIS A 256 -21.07 -2.68 4.67
N ASP A 257 -20.04 -1.93 4.29
CA ASP A 257 -20.07 -1.13 3.06
C ASP A 257 -20.09 -2.03 1.82
N LEU A 258 -19.19 -3.00 1.73
CA LEU A 258 -19.14 -3.95 0.61
C LEU A 258 -20.45 -4.69 0.43
N LYS A 259 -21.11 -5.13 1.51
CA LYS A 259 -22.43 -5.78 1.48
C LYS A 259 -23.54 -4.92 0.88
N LYS A 260 -23.39 -3.60 0.88
CA LYS A 260 -24.37 -2.68 0.30
C LYS A 260 -24.14 -2.37 -1.18
N VAL A 261 -22.86 -2.36 -1.60
CA VAL A 261 -22.51 -1.70 -2.87
C VAL A 261 -21.80 -2.62 -3.87
N LEU A 262 -21.30 -3.79 -3.45
CA LEU A 262 -20.39 -4.55 -4.31
C LEU A 262 -20.75 -6.04 -4.35
N TYR A 263 -21.07 -6.55 -5.55
CA TYR A 263 -21.14 -7.98 -5.78
C TYR A 263 -19.71 -8.59 -5.70
N PRO A 264 -19.50 -9.80 -5.08
CA PRO A 264 -20.53 -10.73 -4.61
C PRO A 264 -20.99 -10.50 -3.15
N PHE A 265 -20.54 -9.48 -2.46
CA PHE A 265 -20.86 -9.24 -1.04
C PHE A 265 -22.32 -8.83 -0.80
N THR A 266 -23.05 -8.40 -1.84
CA THR A 266 -24.49 -8.14 -1.76
C THR A 266 -25.32 -9.43 -1.67
N ASP A 267 -24.71 -10.58 -1.93
CA ASP A 267 -25.32 -11.90 -1.74
C ASP A 267 -25.02 -12.42 -0.32
N GLU A 268 -26.05 -12.54 0.50
CA GLU A 268 -25.92 -12.97 1.89
C GLU A 268 -25.40 -14.41 2.01
N LYS A 269 -25.82 -15.30 1.12
CA LYS A 269 -25.34 -16.68 1.10
C LYS A 269 -23.85 -16.74 0.78
N TYR A 270 -23.41 -15.96 -0.22
CA TYR A 270 -21.99 -15.84 -0.53
C TYR A 270 -21.19 -15.37 0.70
N CYS A 271 -21.68 -14.34 1.39
CA CYS A 271 -21.01 -13.80 2.57
C CYS A 271 -20.89 -14.85 3.68
N ASN A 272 -21.96 -15.58 3.97
CA ASN A 272 -21.96 -16.60 5.03
C ASN A 272 -21.02 -17.77 4.74
N ASP A 273 -20.91 -18.15 3.48
CA ASP A 273 -20.11 -19.30 3.06
C ASP A 273 -18.63 -18.96 2.80
N ASN A 274 -18.33 -17.73 2.41
CA ASN A 274 -17.03 -17.37 1.84
C ASN A 274 -16.32 -16.19 2.53
N CYS A 275 -16.96 -15.50 3.47
CA CYS A 275 -16.38 -14.28 4.04
C CYS A 275 -16.23 -14.39 5.55
N VAL A 276 -15.13 -13.86 6.05
CA VAL A 276 -14.97 -13.50 7.46
C VAL A 276 -14.47 -12.06 7.58
N CYS A 277 -14.84 -11.44 8.67
CA CYS A 277 -14.42 -10.09 8.99
C CYS A 277 -13.60 -10.12 10.28
N PHE A 278 -12.53 -9.35 10.34
CA PHE A 278 -11.68 -9.23 11.51
C PHE A 278 -11.37 -7.77 11.79
N GLU A 279 -11.13 -7.45 13.06
CA GLU A 279 -10.67 -6.14 13.48
C GLU A 279 -9.14 -6.14 13.66
N PRO A 280 -8.46 -5.00 13.39
CA PRO A 280 -7.01 -4.93 13.55
C PRO A 280 -6.61 -5.00 15.04
N ALA A 281 -5.41 -5.48 15.29
CA ALA A 281 -4.76 -5.36 16.58
C ALA A 281 -3.73 -4.22 16.58
N PHE A 282 -3.47 -3.65 17.75
CA PHE A 282 -2.57 -2.52 17.92
C PHE A 282 -1.53 -2.79 19.00
N ASN A 283 -0.33 -2.27 18.80
CA ASN A 283 0.76 -2.42 19.78
C ASN A 283 0.53 -1.50 20.99
N THR A 284 -0.30 -1.94 21.92
CA THR A 284 -0.62 -1.20 23.14
C THR A 284 0.56 -1.03 24.10
N LYS A 285 1.64 -1.79 23.93
CA LYS A 285 2.89 -1.58 24.68
C LYS A 285 3.56 -0.26 24.31
N ASN A 286 3.41 0.17 23.06
CA ASN A 286 3.98 1.40 22.53
C ASN A 286 2.95 2.50 22.33
N LEU A 287 1.69 2.14 22.10
CA LEU A 287 0.54 3.04 22.01
C LEU A 287 -0.22 2.95 23.34
N PHE A 288 0.11 3.78 24.29
CA PHE A 288 -0.48 3.76 25.63
C PHE A 288 -0.99 5.13 26.04
N TYR A 289 -1.91 5.12 27.00
CA TYR A 289 -2.50 6.32 27.55
C TYR A 289 -1.44 7.29 28.08
N VAL A 290 -1.51 8.53 27.64
CA VAL A 290 -0.70 9.63 28.16
C VAL A 290 -1.63 10.69 28.72
N ASN A 291 -1.39 11.09 29.97
CA ASN A 291 -2.10 12.20 30.56
C ASN A 291 -1.67 13.52 29.89
N LYS A 292 -2.63 14.18 29.24
CA LYS A 292 -2.41 15.41 28.48
C LYS A 292 -2.98 16.65 29.17
N LEU A 293 -3.23 16.56 30.46
CA LEU A 293 -3.76 17.66 31.27
C LEU A 293 -2.82 18.87 31.34
N ASN A 294 -3.42 20.07 31.38
CA ASN A 294 -2.72 21.36 31.58
C ASN A 294 -1.68 21.72 30.50
N ARG A 295 -1.77 21.17 29.30
CA ARG A 295 -0.94 21.63 28.19
C ARG A 295 -1.35 23.06 27.78
N LYS A 296 -0.37 23.96 27.77
CA LYS A 296 -0.55 25.35 27.34
C LYS A 296 -0.72 25.46 25.83
N ASN A 297 0.04 24.66 25.11
CA ASN A 297 0.09 24.64 23.65
C ASN A 297 -0.25 23.22 23.14
N LEU A 298 -0.92 23.14 22.02
CA LEU A 298 -1.33 21.88 21.40
C LEU A 298 -0.22 21.33 20.49
N ASN A 299 -0.11 20.00 20.46
CA ASN A 299 0.63 19.29 19.46
C ASN A 299 -0.37 18.62 18.49
N ILE A 300 -0.41 19.14 17.26
CA ILE A 300 -1.33 18.69 16.21
C ILE A 300 -0.50 17.95 15.18
N ILE A 301 -0.92 16.74 14.84
CA ILE A 301 -0.24 15.93 13.83
C ILE A 301 -1.16 15.56 12.68
N PHE A 302 -0.58 15.30 11.52
CA PHE A 302 -1.32 14.76 10.38
C PHE A 302 -0.44 13.89 9.49
N TYR A 303 -1.07 12.87 8.88
CA TYR A 303 -0.38 12.02 7.92
C TYR A 303 -0.36 12.70 6.55
N SER A 304 0.81 13.18 6.20
CA SER A 304 1.06 13.86 4.93
C SER A 304 1.36 12.82 3.85
N ARG A 305 0.48 12.72 2.84
CA ARG A 305 0.68 11.84 1.70
C ARG A 305 0.77 12.63 0.40
N ASP A 306 1.58 12.11 -0.52
CA ASP A 306 1.63 12.68 -1.87
C ASP A 306 0.22 12.65 -2.49
N TYR A 307 -0.26 13.82 -2.89
CA TYR A 307 -1.56 14.01 -3.51
C TYR A 307 -1.73 13.18 -4.80
N THR A 308 -0.65 12.92 -5.53
CA THR A 308 -0.70 12.17 -6.78
C THR A 308 -0.98 10.68 -6.55
N ILE A 309 -0.53 10.15 -5.41
CA ILE A 309 -0.62 8.73 -5.08
C ILE A 309 -1.83 8.42 -4.19
N ALA A 310 -2.16 9.32 -3.26
CA ALA A 310 -3.16 9.08 -2.23
C ALA A 310 -4.26 10.15 -2.21
N LYS A 311 -4.91 10.38 -3.34
CA LYS A 311 -5.96 11.41 -3.52
C LYS A 311 -7.08 11.30 -2.49
N ARG A 312 -7.47 10.10 -2.08
CA ARG A 312 -8.52 9.84 -1.08
C ARG A 312 -8.22 10.42 0.31
N ASN A 313 -6.96 10.71 0.63
CA ASN A 313 -6.57 11.32 1.90
C ASN A 313 -6.79 12.84 1.93
N CYS A 314 -7.31 13.44 0.87
CA CYS A 314 -7.75 14.84 0.80
C CYS A 314 -6.72 15.84 1.33
N ASN A 315 -5.44 15.65 1.01
CA ASN A 315 -4.33 16.41 1.61
C ASN A 315 -4.50 17.94 1.44
N LYS A 316 -5.04 18.41 0.30
CA LYS A 316 -5.32 19.84 0.10
C LYS A 316 -6.37 20.36 1.08
N LEU A 317 -7.44 19.59 1.33
CA LEU A 317 -8.49 19.96 2.29
C LEU A 317 -7.94 20.00 3.72
N LEU A 318 -7.02 19.06 4.04
CA LEU A 318 -6.34 19.02 5.32
C LEU A 318 -5.48 20.29 5.54
N ILE A 319 -4.67 20.68 4.56
CA ILE A 319 -3.87 21.89 4.62
C ILE A 319 -4.76 23.13 4.72
N ASN A 320 -5.86 23.18 4.00
CA ASN A 320 -6.84 24.26 4.12
C ASN A 320 -7.41 24.33 5.55
N LEU A 321 -7.76 23.18 6.16
CA LEU A 321 -8.23 23.17 7.55
C LEU A 321 -7.20 23.77 8.51
N ILE A 322 -5.94 23.42 8.39
CA ILE A 322 -4.87 23.99 9.25
C ILE A 322 -4.79 25.50 9.04
N THR A 323 -4.76 25.95 7.79
CA THR A 323 -4.69 27.37 7.43
C THR A 323 -5.87 28.17 8.00
N GLU A 324 -7.08 27.71 7.75
CA GLU A 324 -8.32 28.33 8.23
C GLU A 324 -8.42 28.28 9.76
N SER A 325 -7.96 27.20 10.40
CA SER A 325 -7.94 27.10 11.86
C SER A 325 -7.04 28.16 12.49
N TYR A 326 -5.89 28.45 11.87
CA TYR A 326 -5.02 29.52 12.31
C TYR A 326 -5.65 30.92 12.08
N GLN A 327 -6.18 31.18 10.89
CA GLN A 327 -6.79 32.46 10.55
C GLN A 327 -8.04 32.79 11.41
N ASN A 328 -8.77 31.76 11.83
CA ASN A 328 -9.93 31.89 12.72
C ASN A 328 -9.56 31.80 14.22
N ASN A 329 -8.30 31.86 14.60
CA ASN A 329 -7.80 31.76 15.98
C ASN A 329 -8.29 30.53 16.76
N ILE A 330 -8.55 29.42 16.07
CA ILE A 330 -8.84 28.12 16.70
C ILE A 330 -7.56 27.52 17.22
N ILE A 331 -6.47 27.65 16.45
CA ILE A 331 -5.09 27.37 16.84
C ILE A 331 -4.27 28.67 16.75
N ASP A 332 -3.19 28.76 17.51
CA ASP A 332 -2.32 29.93 17.55
C ASP A 332 -0.85 29.60 17.21
N LYS A 333 0.00 30.64 17.16
CA LYS A 333 1.41 30.50 16.78
C LYS A 333 2.25 29.67 17.77
N ASN A 334 1.75 29.41 18.97
CA ASN A 334 2.45 28.63 19.97
C ASN A 334 2.07 27.13 19.88
N ASP A 335 1.00 26.82 19.18
CA ASP A 335 0.62 25.45 18.87
C ASP A 335 1.57 24.89 17.81
N LYS A 336 1.94 23.62 17.96
CA LYS A 336 2.85 22.94 17.04
C LYS A 336 2.07 22.04 16.11
N VAL A 337 2.34 22.17 14.81
CA VAL A 337 1.73 21.35 13.78
C VAL A 337 2.82 20.58 13.05
N TYR A 338 2.67 19.27 12.99
CA TYR A 338 3.63 18.35 12.37
C TYR A 338 2.96 17.49 11.31
N GLY A 339 3.51 17.52 10.09
CA GLY A 339 3.25 16.52 9.07
C GLY A 339 4.25 15.37 9.15
N PHE A 340 3.86 14.17 8.74
CA PHE A 340 4.77 13.03 8.60
C PHE A 340 4.39 12.16 7.40
N GLY A 341 5.39 11.62 6.72
CA GLY A 341 5.22 10.76 5.54
C GLY A 341 5.60 11.39 4.20
N GLN A 342 6.14 12.63 4.21
CA GLN A 342 6.74 13.28 3.06
C GLN A 342 8.17 13.71 3.36
N LYS A 343 8.81 14.43 2.43
CA LYS A 343 10.18 14.91 2.60
C LYS A 343 10.25 15.93 3.73
N LYS A 344 11.17 15.74 4.67
CA LYS A 344 11.40 16.60 5.83
C LYS A 344 11.65 18.06 5.42
N GLY A 345 11.03 19.01 6.16
CA GLY A 345 11.20 20.44 5.94
C GLY A 345 10.15 21.30 6.64
N ILE A 346 10.29 22.60 6.53
CA ILE A 346 9.29 23.57 7.01
C ILE A 346 8.44 24.00 5.82
N VAL A 347 7.13 23.98 6.01
CA VAL A 347 6.14 24.39 5.01
C VAL A 347 5.44 25.64 5.52
N ASN A 348 5.61 26.74 4.79
CA ASN A 348 4.96 28.01 5.09
C ASN A 348 3.55 28.03 4.49
N LEU A 349 2.57 28.44 5.28
CA LEU A 349 1.18 28.56 4.89
C LEU A 349 0.78 30.06 4.74
N PRO A 350 -0.28 30.35 4.01
CA PRO A 350 -0.86 31.69 3.97
C PRO A 350 -1.20 32.23 5.38
N GLY A 351 -0.96 33.52 5.61
CA GLY A 351 -1.21 34.15 6.91
C GLY A 351 -0.04 34.09 7.90
N GLY A 352 1.12 33.59 7.48
CA GLY A 352 2.34 33.59 8.30
C GLY A 352 2.45 32.42 9.30
N PHE A 353 1.59 31.41 9.18
CA PHE A 353 1.72 30.16 9.93
C PHE A 353 2.64 29.18 9.17
N SER A 354 3.25 28.26 9.89
CA SER A 354 4.04 27.19 9.29
C SER A 354 3.89 25.89 10.06
N TYR A 355 4.09 24.77 9.37
CA TYR A 355 4.20 23.48 10.02
C TYR A 355 5.53 22.81 9.65
N GLU A 356 5.94 21.86 10.47
CA GLU A 356 7.12 21.06 10.22
C GLU A 356 6.73 19.69 9.65
N GLU A 357 7.28 19.35 8.48
CA GLU A 357 7.20 17.99 7.93
C GLU A 357 8.38 17.17 8.48
N LEU A 358 8.08 16.15 9.27
CA LEU A 358 9.07 15.34 9.98
C LEU A 358 9.75 14.28 9.10
N GLY A 359 9.21 14.01 7.92
CA GLY A 359 9.73 12.99 7.05
C GLY A 359 9.10 11.63 7.27
N PHE A 360 9.80 10.59 6.80
CA PHE A 360 9.44 9.20 7.04
C PHE A 360 9.98 8.77 8.40
N LEU A 361 9.09 8.37 9.31
CA LEU A 361 9.43 8.01 10.68
C LEU A 361 9.69 6.50 10.80
N ASN A 362 10.65 6.12 11.62
CA ASN A 362 10.71 4.75 12.11
C ASN A 362 9.60 4.48 13.15
N LEU A 363 9.42 3.24 13.59
CA LEU A 363 8.31 2.89 14.50
C LEU A 363 8.39 3.61 15.84
N ASP A 364 9.58 3.75 16.42
CA ASP A 364 9.74 4.37 17.73
C ASP A 364 9.43 5.88 17.66
N GLU A 365 9.88 6.54 16.61
CA GLU A 365 9.57 7.94 16.32
C GLU A 365 8.07 8.13 16.09
N TYR A 366 7.44 7.21 15.34
CA TYR A 366 6.01 7.22 15.08
C TYR A 366 5.20 7.08 16.38
N TYR A 367 5.49 6.08 17.20
CA TYR A 367 4.80 5.87 18.47
C TYR A 367 5.02 7.04 19.44
N LYS A 368 6.24 7.59 19.49
CA LYS A 368 6.51 8.79 20.28
C LYS A 368 5.68 9.97 19.81
N LEU A 369 5.62 10.21 18.50
CA LEU A 369 4.83 11.30 17.92
C LEU A 369 3.35 11.19 18.32
N PHE A 370 2.76 9.99 18.25
CA PHE A 370 1.37 9.74 18.65
C PHE A 370 1.11 9.95 20.14
N ARG A 371 2.04 9.52 21.00
CA ARG A 371 1.95 9.78 22.44
C ARG A 371 2.04 11.27 22.78
N ASP A 372 2.85 12.00 22.05
CA ASP A 372 3.09 13.43 22.30
C ASP A 372 2.00 14.32 21.68
N ALA A 373 1.26 13.83 20.71
CA ALA A 373 0.22 14.58 20.00
C ALA A 373 -1.09 14.68 20.81
N ASP A 374 -1.77 15.81 20.67
CA ASP A 374 -3.09 16.06 21.25
C ASP A 374 -4.22 15.84 20.25
N ILE A 375 -3.99 16.25 18.99
CA ILE A 375 -4.95 16.14 17.90
C ILE A 375 -4.27 15.50 16.69
N LEU A 376 -4.93 14.51 16.11
CA LEU A 376 -4.62 13.97 14.79
C LEU A 376 -5.64 14.49 13.79
N ILE A 377 -5.18 15.01 12.65
CA ILE A 377 -6.04 15.26 11.49
C ILE A 377 -5.78 14.14 10.49
N SER A 378 -6.81 13.33 10.22
CA SER A 378 -6.69 12.16 9.34
C SER A 378 -7.91 12.05 8.46
N PHE A 379 -7.80 12.43 7.19
CA PHE A 379 -8.91 12.36 6.24
C PHE A 379 -8.77 11.14 5.34
N GLN A 380 -9.91 10.51 5.06
CA GLN A 380 -9.96 9.39 4.13
C GLN A 380 -11.36 9.24 3.54
N MET A 381 -11.47 9.45 2.24
CA MET A 381 -12.69 9.21 1.46
C MET A 381 -12.76 7.73 1.08
N ALA A 382 -13.01 6.90 2.09
CA ALA A 382 -13.11 5.45 1.97
C ALA A 382 -13.85 4.89 3.19
N PRO A 383 -14.52 3.72 3.07
CA PRO A 383 -15.28 3.14 4.18
C PRO A 383 -14.39 2.57 5.30
N HIS A 384 -13.16 2.21 5.03
CA HIS A 384 -12.23 1.73 6.06
C HIS A 384 -11.91 2.83 7.08
N PRO A 385 -11.92 2.54 8.42
CA PRO A 385 -11.71 3.57 9.45
C PRO A 385 -10.30 4.15 9.49
N SER A 386 -9.33 3.54 8.80
CA SER A 386 -7.90 3.84 8.89
C SER A 386 -7.28 3.50 10.24
N TYR A 387 -6.00 3.13 10.28
CA TYR A 387 -5.34 2.77 11.54
C TYR A 387 -4.93 3.98 12.39
N PRO A 388 -4.36 5.07 11.83
CA PRO A 388 -3.92 6.20 12.64
C PRO A 388 -4.99 6.81 13.56
N PRO A 389 -6.26 6.99 13.16
CA PRO A 389 -7.32 7.41 14.06
C PRO A 389 -7.53 6.49 15.27
N LEU A 390 -7.47 5.18 15.02
CA LEU A 390 -7.64 4.17 16.08
C LEU A 390 -6.41 4.15 17.00
N GLU A 391 -5.21 4.21 16.46
CA GLU A 391 -3.95 4.30 17.21
C GLU A 391 -3.88 5.53 18.10
N MET A 392 -4.33 6.69 17.57
CA MET A 392 -4.37 7.94 18.34
C MET A 392 -5.27 7.84 19.57
N SER A 393 -6.35 7.06 19.48
CA SER A 393 -7.30 6.91 20.59
C SER A 393 -6.70 6.12 21.76
N PHE A 394 -5.75 5.22 21.54
CA PHE A 394 -4.98 4.55 22.62
C PHE A 394 -4.05 5.53 23.35
N CYS A 395 -3.53 6.52 22.66
CA CYS A 395 -2.66 7.55 23.22
C CYS A 395 -3.42 8.70 23.90
N ASN A 396 -4.72 8.58 24.11
CA ASN A 396 -5.59 9.61 24.65
C ASN A 396 -5.57 10.94 23.86
N GLY A 397 -5.43 10.85 22.57
CA GLY A 397 -5.58 11.98 21.67
C GLY A 397 -6.94 11.99 20.97
N LEU A 398 -7.33 13.15 20.46
CA LEU A 398 -8.53 13.30 19.65
C LEU A 398 -8.17 13.25 18.17
N THR A 399 -9.05 12.70 17.36
CA THR A 399 -8.88 12.69 15.90
C THR A 399 -10.04 13.41 15.21
N ILE A 400 -9.71 14.24 14.22
CA ILE A 400 -10.68 14.80 13.27
C ILE A 400 -10.64 13.93 12.02
N HIS A 401 -11.76 13.31 11.69
CA HIS A 401 -11.87 12.34 10.60
C HIS A 401 -13.07 12.64 9.70
N THR A 402 -13.02 12.20 8.45
CA THR A 402 -14.10 12.45 7.49
C THR A 402 -15.13 11.34 7.49
N ASN A 403 -16.41 11.71 7.48
CA ASN A 403 -17.53 10.82 7.14
C ASN A 403 -17.36 10.28 5.72
N PHE A 404 -17.74 9.03 5.54
CA PHE A 404 -17.81 8.42 4.21
C PHE A 404 -18.67 7.16 4.24
N SER A 405 -19.70 7.08 3.39
CA SER A 405 -20.64 5.96 3.35
C SER A 405 -21.16 5.59 4.76
N ASN A 406 -20.93 4.37 5.21
CA ASN A 406 -21.31 3.91 6.55
C ASN A 406 -20.26 4.20 7.64
N LYS A 407 -19.13 4.80 7.30
CA LYS A 407 -18.16 5.33 8.26
C LYS A 407 -18.66 6.67 8.81
N THR A 408 -19.45 6.61 9.85
CA THR A 408 -20.16 7.73 10.49
C THR A 408 -19.85 7.78 11.98
N THR A 409 -20.30 8.82 12.66
CA THR A 409 -20.17 8.90 14.13
C THR A 409 -20.71 7.64 14.82
N GLU A 410 -21.89 7.16 14.41
CA GLU A 410 -22.52 5.97 14.99
C GLU A 410 -21.67 4.70 14.86
N THR A 411 -21.08 4.48 13.69
CA THR A 411 -20.28 3.28 13.45
C THR A 411 -18.89 3.35 14.08
N ILE A 412 -18.28 4.53 14.11
CA ILE A 412 -16.95 4.76 14.69
C ILE A 412 -17.02 4.77 16.24
N SER A 413 -18.10 5.26 16.85
CA SER A 413 -18.26 5.26 18.33
C SER A 413 -18.30 3.85 18.92
N LYS A 414 -18.53 2.82 18.09
CA LYS A 414 -18.37 1.42 18.53
C LYS A 414 -16.93 1.08 18.91
N TYR A 415 -15.96 1.78 18.32
CA TYR A 415 -14.55 1.66 18.68
C TYR A 415 -14.15 2.66 19.76
N THR A 416 -14.50 3.94 19.56
CA THR A 416 -14.07 5.02 20.46
C THR A 416 -14.84 6.31 20.22
N ASP A 417 -15.06 7.09 21.28
CA ASP A 417 -15.64 8.45 21.20
C ASP A 417 -14.56 9.56 21.05
N LYS A 418 -13.29 9.15 20.87
CA LYS A 418 -12.17 10.08 20.67
C LYS A 418 -12.00 10.52 19.20
N ILE A 419 -12.79 9.97 18.29
CA ILE A 419 -12.78 10.35 16.87
C ILE A 419 -13.99 11.24 16.57
N ILE A 420 -13.73 12.49 16.20
CA ILE A 420 -14.73 13.48 15.80
C ILE A 420 -14.96 13.33 14.30
N MET A 421 -16.11 12.79 13.94
CA MET A 421 -16.48 12.60 12.55
C MET A 421 -17.09 13.88 11.97
N CYS A 422 -16.61 14.30 10.81
CA CYS A 422 -17.00 15.54 10.12
C CYS A 422 -17.39 15.26 8.68
N GLU A 423 -18.30 16.05 8.14
CA GLU A 423 -18.53 16.09 6.69
C GLU A 423 -17.27 16.61 5.98
N PRO A 424 -16.93 16.10 4.79
CA PRO A 424 -15.71 16.48 4.06
C PRO A 424 -15.83 17.88 3.42
N ASN A 425 -16.19 18.86 4.23
CA ASN A 425 -16.25 20.29 3.86
C ASN A 425 -15.65 21.16 4.96
N ILE A 426 -15.13 22.31 4.58
CA ILE A 426 -14.33 23.16 5.46
C ILE A 426 -15.09 23.63 6.71
N LEU A 427 -16.40 23.93 6.59
CA LEU A 427 -17.19 24.43 7.72
C LEU A 427 -17.36 23.34 8.79
N SER A 428 -17.72 22.13 8.40
CA SER A 428 -17.85 20.99 9.31
C SER A 428 -16.51 20.63 9.95
N LEU A 429 -15.42 20.68 9.19
CA LEU A 429 -14.07 20.39 9.68
C LEU A 429 -13.58 21.45 10.67
N LEU A 430 -13.86 22.74 10.45
CA LEU A 430 -13.57 23.81 11.40
C LEU A 430 -14.35 23.66 12.70
N ASP A 431 -15.63 23.29 12.63
CA ASP A 431 -16.43 22.97 13.81
C ASP A 431 -15.84 21.78 14.58
N GLY A 432 -15.45 20.72 13.87
CA GLY A 432 -14.74 19.57 14.44
C GLY A 432 -13.43 19.97 15.14
N MET A 433 -12.65 20.85 14.51
CA MET A 433 -11.41 21.37 15.10
C MET A 433 -11.67 22.19 16.37
N LYS A 434 -12.68 23.07 16.36
CA LYS A 434 -13.11 23.82 17.56
C LYS A 434 -13.47 22.87 18.69
N LYS A 435 -14.33 21.88 18.41
CA LYS A 435 -14.74 20.86 19.40
C LYS A 435 -13.55 20.08 19.97
N ALA A 436 -12.57 19.69 19.14
CA ALA A 436 -11.37 19.03 19.61
C ALA A 436 -10.55 19.90 20.56
N VAL A 437 -10.26 21.13 20.16
CA VAL A 437 -9.52 22.11 20.97
C VAL A 437 -10.24 22.38 22.30
N GLU A 438 -11.54 22.61 22.27
CA GLU A 438 -12.37 22.83 23.47
C GLU A 438 -12.32 21.63 24.42
N ARG A 439 -12.52 20.41 23.91
CA ARG A 439 -12.47 19.17 24.73
C ARG A 439 -11.13 19.01 25.44
N ILE A 440 -10.03 19.34 24.78
CA ILE A 440 -8.69 19.29 25.39
C ILE A 440 -8.54 20.38 26.47
N LYS A 441 -8.91 21.61 26.17
CA LYS A 441 -8.78 22.74 27.11
C LYS A 441 -9.59 22.57 28.40
N ILE A 442 -10.77 21.96 28.31
CA ILE A 442 -11.65 21.70 29.48
C ILE A 442 -11.47 20.30 30.05
N ASN A 443 -10.48 19.54 29.56
CA ASN A 443 -10.20 18.16 29.98
C ASN A 443 -11.42 17.21 29.89
N LYS A 444 -12.15 17.27 28.81
CA LYS A 444 -13.29 16.37 28.53
C LYS A 444 -12.96 15.37 27.43
N ILE A 445 -11.78 14.78 27.46
CA ILE A 445 -11.44 13.65 26.60
C ILE A 445 -12.03 12.39 27.26
N PRO A 446 -12.77 11.54 26.55
CA PRO A 446 -13.26 10.27 27.09
C PRO A 446 -12.11 9.42 27.63
N ASP A 447 -12.21 8.98 28.88
CA ASP A 447 -11.16 8.20 29.55
C ASP A 447 -11.33 6.69 29.32
N GLU A 448 -11.78 6.31 28.14
CA GLU A 448 -11.99 4.91 27.78
C GLU A 448 -10.98 4.46 26.74
N ASN A 449 -10.43 3.28 26.92
CA ASN A 449 -9.67 2.60 25.87
C ASN A 449 -10.62 2.22 24.73
N PRO A 450 -10.11 2.17 23.49
CA PRO A 450 -10.90 1.70 22.35
C PRO A 450 -11.50 0.32 22.61
N LYS A 451 -12.78 0.18 22.27
CA LYS A 451 -13.54 -1.07 22.36
C LYS A 451 -13.36 -1.88 21.06
N LEU A 452 -13.62 -3.17 21.10
CA LEU A 452 -13.58 -4.08 19.94
C LEU A 452 -12.23 -4.22 19.24
N LEU A 453 -11.16 -3.64 19.82
CA LEU A 453 -9.82 -3.73 19.27
C LEU A 453 -8.93 -4.58 20.19
N HIS A 454 -8.09 -5.39 19.57
CA HIS A 454 -7.17 -6.28 20.28
C HIS A 454 -5.76 -5.69 20.33
N ASP A 455 -4.94 -6.19 21.21
CA ASP A 455 -3.50 -5.95 21.27
C ASP A 455 -2.69 -7.15 20.74
N ASP A 456 -3.36 -8.23 20.40
CA ASP A 456 -2.77 -9.45 19.84
C ASP A 456 -3.36 -9.78 18.46
N TRP A 457 -2.53 -9.74 17.44
CA TRP A 457 -2.88 -10.13 16.09
C TRP A 457 -3.27 -11.61 15.95
N ASN A 458 -2.79 -12.49 16.86
CA ASN A 458 -3.21 -13.88 16.82
C ASN A 458 -4.71 -14.01 17.06
N ILE A 459 -5.26 -13.22 17.99
CA ILE A 459 -6.71 -13.19 18.26
C ILE A 459 -7.46 -12.66 17.02
N SER A 460 -6.97 -11.57 16.42
CA SER A 460 -7.58 -10.98 15.22
C SER A 460 -7.64 -11.97 14.04
N PHE A 461 -6.65 -12.84 13.91
CA PHE A 461 -6.54 -13.76 12.77
C PHE A 461 -7.22 -15.11 12.96
N GLU A 462 -7.70 -15.46 14.16
CA GLU A 462 -8.34 -16.78 14.38
C GLU A 462 -9.54 -17.01 13.44
N MET A 463 -10.39 -16.01 13.23
CA MET A 463 -11.53 -16.17 12.29
C MET A 463 -11.07 -16.40 10.84
N CYS A 464 -9.98 -15.76 10.42
CA CYS A 464 -9.39 -15.99 9.10
C CYS A 464 -8.84 -17.42 8.98
N PHE A 465 -8.23 -17.91 10.05
CA PHE A 465 -7.71 -19.27 10.10
C PHE A 465 -8.82 -20.32 10.12
N ASP A 466 -9.90 -20.07 10.85
CA ASP A 466 -11.08 -20.95 10.85
C ASP A 466 -11.70 -21.07 9.45
N LEU A 467 -11.79 -19.99 8.69
CA LEU A 467 -12.26 -20.04 7.31
C LEU A 467 -11.29 -20.82 6.41
N LEU A 468 -9.98 -20.66 6.64
CA LEU A 468 -8.96 -21.42 5.92
C LEU A 468 -9.09 -22.93 6.20
N LEU A 469 -9.34 -23.34 7.44
CA LEU A 469 -9.62 -24.74 7.82
C LEU A 469 -10.92 -25.27 7.19
N LYS A 470 -12.01 -24.50 7.30
CA LYS A 470 -13.34 -24.87 6.74
C LYS A 470 -13.33 -25.02 5.22
N SER A 471 -12.42 -24.37 4.53
CA SER A 471 -12.29 -24.46 3.08
C SER A 471 -11.86 -25.84 2.57
N ASN A 472 -11.35 -26.70 3.45
CA ASN A 472 -10.72 -27.99 3.13
C ASN A 472 -9.55 -27.87 2.14
N MET A 473 -8.92 -26.71 2.06
CA MET A 473 -7.76 -26.47 1.20
C MET A 473 -6.43 -26.72 1.91
N LEU A 474 -6.41 -26.75 3.25
CA LEU A 474 -5.24 -27.09 4.08
C LEU A 474 -4.92 -28.58 4.10
#